data_1c1d49c2a3ee5a9ac0c2fa130d852447
#
_entry.id   1c1d49c2a3ee5a9ac0c2fa130d852447
#
_cell.length_a   1.000
_cell.length_b   1.000
_cell.length_c   1.000
_cell.angle_alpha   90.00
_cell.angle_beta   90.00
_cell.angle_gamma   90.00
#
_symmetry.space_group_name_H-M   'P 1'
#
loop_
_entity.id
_entity.type
_entity.pdbx_description
1 polymer ?
#
loop_
_entity_poly.entity_id
_entity_poly.type
_entity_poly.pdbx_seq_one_letter_code
_entity_poly.pdbx_strand_id
1 'polypeptide(L)'
;MKGTTRTFLIVLAMATILATVTTGAAIAGKGGRGHNPSAGSGGTISMVLLNSTDGVPHYGQQVTFNVSTTATDKPSVKLNCYQGGVLVYTHSAGFYAGYPWPWEQTYTLRSGGWAGGAADCTAELYYWDGRKFITLTTLGFHVYD
;
A
#
# COMPACT_ATOMS: atom_id res chain seq x y z
N MET A 1 7.72 -71.99 25.05
CA MET A 1 8.98 -71.70 25.77
C MET A 1 8.98 -70.22 26.05
N LYS A 2 8.76 -69.89 27.33
CA LYS A 2 9.42 -68.98 28.23
C LYS A 2 9.66 -67.56 27.56
N GLY A 3 8.94 -66.52 27.81
CA GLY A 3 8.59 -65.91 29.08
C GLY A 3 9.63 -64.83 29.43
N THR A 4 9.37 -63.60 29.45
CA THR A 4 9.89 -62.75 30.50
C THR A 4 9.19 -61.38 30.43
N THR A 5 8.30 -61.21 31.36
CA THR A 5 7.67 -59.95 31.78
C THR A 5 8.74 -59.06 32.39
N ARG A 6 8.89 -57.86 31.92
CA ARG A 6 9.61 -56.77 32.62
C ARG A 6 8.68 -55.61 32.87
N THR A 7 8.23 -55.59 34.08
CA THR A 7 7.54 -54.48 34.74
C THR A 7 8.54 -53.35 34.94
N PHE A 8 8.29 -52.18 34.37
CA PHE A 8 9.00 -50.93 34.72
C PHE A 8 8.05 -49.99 35.40
N LEU A 9 8.39 -49.67 36.65
CA LEU A 9 7.76 -48.73 37.50
C LEU A 9 7.79 -47.30 36.91
N ILE A 10 6.63 -46.72 36.87
CA ILE A 10 6.46 -45.30 36.48
C ILE A 10 6.63 -44.44 37.73
N VAL A 11 7.67 -43.62 37.72
CA VAL A 11 7.83 -42.56 38.71
C VAL A 11 7.02 -41.33 38.24
N LEU A 12 6.00 -41.04 39.02
CA LEU A 12 5.12 -39.86 38.78
C LEU A 12 5.85 -38.61 39.28
N ALA A 13 6.37 -37.80 38.37
CA ALA A 13 6.85 -36.43 38.65
C ALA A 13 5.75 -35.44 38.30
N MET A 14 5.06 -34.90 39.31
CA MET A 14 4.18 -33.76 39.17
C MET A 14 5.04 -32.53 38.92
N ALA A 15 5.03 -32.01 37.70
CA ALA A 15 5.47 -30.67 37.40
C ALA A 15 4.27 -29.76 37.24
N THR A 16 4.04 -28.91 38.23
CA THR A 16 3.05 -27.82 38.19
C THR A 16 3.54 -26.77 37.22
N ILE A 17 2.94 -26.72 36.03
CA ILE A 17 3.17 -25.65 35.08
C ILE A 17 2.21 -24.52 35.41
N LEU A 18 2.75 -23.41 35.93
CA LEU A 18 2.04 -22.14 36.00
C LEU A 18 1.74 -21.67 34.58
N ALA A 19 0.49 -21.77 34.15
CA ALA A 19 0.02 -21.14 32.92
C ALA A 19 -0.10 -19.63 33.14
N THR A 20 0.89 -18.87 32.69
CA THR A 20 0.74 -17.42 32.50
C THR A 20 -0.18 -17.22 31.30
N VAL A 21 -1.42 -16.81 31.59
CA VAL A 21 -2.37 -16.35 30.58
C VAL A 21 -1.90 -14.98 30.10
N THR A 22 -1.14 -14.95 29.00
CA THR A 22 -0.94 -13.72 28.23
C THR A 22 -2.24 -13.46 27.49
N THR A 23 -3.01 -12.49 27.96
CA THR A 23 -4.12 -11.93 27.19
C THR A 23 -3.54 -11.25 25.95
N GLY A 24 -3.35 -12.01 24.91
CA GLY A 24 -3.09 -11.50 23.57
C GLY A 24 -4.33 -10.74 23.11
N ALA A 25 -4.26 -9.41 23.09
CA ALA A 25 -5.25 -8.60 22.42
C ALA A 25 -5.29 -9.06 20.95
N ALA A 26 -6.34 -9.77 20.57
CA ALA A 26 -6.64 -10.05 19.18
C ALA A 26 -6.91 -8.70 18.51
N ILE A 27 -5.91 -8.19 17.79
CA ILE A 27 -6.12 -7.08 16.87
C ILE A 27 -6.94 -7.69 15.74
N ALA A 28 -8.27 -7.50 15.82
CA ALA A 28 -9.15 -7.78 14.72
C ALA A 28 -8.65 -6.94 13.53
N GLY A 29 -8.07 -7.60 12.55
CA GLY A 29 -7.68 -7.01 11.28
C GLY A 29 -8.93 -6.48 10.60
N LYS A 30 -9.27 -5.23 10.85
CA LYS A 30 -10.31 -4.50 10.15
C LYS A 30 -9.76 -4.17 8.77
N GLY A 31 -10.41 -4.73 7.76
CA GLY A 31 -10.05 -4.66 6.34
C GLY A 31 -9.57 -3.29 5.88
N GLY A 32 -8.66 -3.36 4.95
CA GLY A 32 -8.09 -2.34 4.06
C GLY A 32 -8.53 -0.90 4.26
N ARG A 33 -8.00 -0.22 5.26
CA ARG A 33 -7.96 1.24 5.24
C ARG A 33 -6.74 1.62 4.41
N GLY A 34 -7.01 2.26 3.27
CA GLY A 34 -5.98 2.94 2.50
C GLY A 34 -5.03 3.67 3.45
N HIS A 35 -3.74 3.48 3.25
CA HIS A 35 -2.70 4.10 4.06
C HIS A 35 -3.00 5.59 4.21
N ASN A 36 -3.13 6.06 5.45
CA ASN A 36 -3.17 7.49 5.73
C ASN A 36 -1.94 8.14 5.11
N PRO A 37 -2.09 9.25 4.38
CA PRO A 37 -0.96 9.97 3.86
C PRO A 37 -0.02 10.32 5.01
N SER A 38 1.25 9.95 4.89
CA SER A 38 2.28 10.50 5.76
C SER A 38 2.23 12.02 5.58
N ALA A 39 1.81 12.75 6.61
CA ALA A 39 1.80 14.21 6.61
C ALA A 39 3.25 14.70 6.55
N GLY A 40 3.81 14.70 5.37
CA GLY A 40 5.02 15.45 5.06
C GLY A 40 4.67 16.94 5.09
N SER A 41 5.58 17.77 5.49
CA SER A 41 5.40 19.18 5.86
C SER A 41 5.00 20.14 4.72
N GLY A 42 4.15 19.74 3.76
CA GLY A 42 3.86 20.63 2.64
C GLY A 42 2.62 20.31 1.80
N GLY A 43 1.90 19.20 2.02
CA GLY A 43 0.72 18.89 1.22
C GLY A 43 0.02 17.59 1.61
N THR A 44 -1.17 17.38 1.06
CA THR A 44 -1.95 16.15 1.22
C THR A 44 -2.26 15.55 -0.15
N ILE A 45 -2.28 14.22 -0.21
CA ILE A 45 -2.69 13.45 -1.37
C ILE A 45 -3.59 12.30 -0.92
N SER A 46 -4.69 12.08 -1.62
CA SER A 46 -5.55 10.90 -1.43
C SER A 46 -6.00 10.35 -2.78
N MET A 47 -6.08 9.03 -2.89
CA MET A 47 -6.52 8.37 -4.11
C MET A 47 -8.05 8.39 -4.23
N VAL A 48 -8.52 8.58 -5.46
CA VAL A 48 -9.93 8.47 -5.85
C VAL A 48 -10.05 7.36 -6.88
N LEU A 49 -10.84 6.34 -6.56
CA LEU A 49 -11.17 5.24 -7.47
C LEU A 49 -12.29 5.71 -8.41
N LEU A 50 -12.10 5.60 -9.72
CA LEU A 50 -13.07 6.09 -10.71
C LEU A 50 -14.08 5.02 -11.13
N ASN A 51 -13.67 3.76 -11.17
CA ASN A 51 -14.49 2.64 -11.67
C ASN A 51 -14.34 1.36 -10.82
N SER A 52 -13.98 1.48 -9.54
CA SER A 52 -13.97 0.37 -8.59
C SER A 52 -15.38 0.09 -8.07
N THR A 53 -15.73 -1.19 -7.92
CA THR A 53 -17.03 -1.65 -7.38
C THR A 53 -16.93 -2.18 -5.95
N ASP A 54 -15.72 -2.44 -5.47
CA ASP A 54 -15.42 -3.03 -4.15
C ASP A 54 -14.59 -2.13 -3.23
N GLY A 55 -14.23 -0.93 -3.72
CA GLY A 55 -13.50 0.07 -2.94
C GLY A 55 -11.99 -0.14 -2.88
N VAL A 56 -11.44 -1.05 -3.71
CA VAL A 56 -9.98 -1.24 -3.85
C VAL A 56 -9.57 -1.08 -5.32
N PRO A 57 -8.31 -0.70 -5.61
CA PRO A 57 -7.83 -0.59 -6.98
C PRO A 57 -7.42 -1.96 -7.54
N HIS A 58 -7.84 -2.25 -8.77
CA HIS A 58 -7.43 -3.45 -9.51
C HIS A 58 -6.67 -3.10 -10.79
N TYR A 59 -5.93 -4.09 -11.32
CA TYR A 59 -5.29 -3.98 -12.61
C TYR A 59 -6.28 -3.56 -13.71
N GLY A 60 -5.89 -2.58 -14.52
CA GLY A 60 -6.72 -2.04 -15.61
C GLY A 60 -7.75 -1.00 -15.20
N GLN A 61 -8.00 -0.80 -13.90
CA GLN A 61 -8.91 0.24 -13.39
C GLN A 61 -8.27 1.64 -13.50
N GLN A 62 -9.13 2.65 -13.31
CA GLN A 62 -8.75 4.05 -13.35
C GLN A 62 -8.79 4.67 -11.97
N VAL A 63 -7.76 5.45 -11.67
CA VAL A 63 -7.66 6.24 -10.44
C VAL A 63 -7.28 7.68 -10.76
N THR A 64 -7.62 8.59 -9.85
CA THR A 64 -7.08 9.95 -9.83
C THR A 64 -6.73 10.33 -8.38
N PHE A 65 -6.35 11.57 -8.14
CA PHE A 65 -5.94 12.01 -6.81
C PHE A 65 -6.61 13.33 -6.44
N ASN A 66 -7.03 13.45 -5.17
CA ASN A 66 -7.28 14.73 -4.54
C ASN A 66 -5.98 15.25 -3.95
N VAL A 67 -5.62 16.47 -4.29
CA VAL A 67 -4.36 17.11 -3.93
C VAL A 67 -4.61 18.44 -3.28
N SER A 68 -3.91 18.73 -2.18
CA SER A 68 -3.91 20.05 -1.55
C SER A 68 -2.52 20.40 -1.06
N THR A 69 -2.06 21.62 -1.37
CA THR A 69 -0.79 22.18 -0.90
C THR A 69 -0.80 23.69 -0.93
N THR A 70 -0.01 24.29 -0.05
CA THR A 70 0.28 25.74 -0.05
C THR A 70 1.72 26.03 -0.51
N ALA A 71 2.51 24.99 -0.80
CA ALA A 71 3.91 25.15 -1.18
C ALA A 71 4.11 25.63 -2.63
N THR A 72 3.09 25.43 -3.49
CA THR A 72 3.14 25.79 -4.90
C THR A 72 1.73 25.93 -5.48
N ASP A 73 1.58 26.72 -6.54
CA ASP A 73 0.38 26.80 -7.37
C ASP A 73 0.37 25.75 -8.52
N LYS A 74 1.47 25.02 -8.71
CA LYS A 74 1.65 24.03 -9.78
C LYS A 74 2.11 22.67 -9.26
N PRO A 75 1.34 22.01 -8.36
CA PRO A 75 1.65 20.69 -7.90
C PRO A 75 1.49 19.67 -9.02
N SER A 76 2.27 18.58 -8.93
CA SER A 76 2.18 17.44 -9.84
C SER A 76 2.17 16.14 -9.04
N VAL A 77 1.54 15.10 -9.61
CA VAL A 77 1.55 13.76 -9.04
C VAL A 77 2.25 12.83 -10.01
N LYS A 78 3.21 12.05 -9.49
CA LYS A 78 3.87 10.96 -10.19
C LYS A 78 3.45 9.65 -9.54
N LEU A 79 2.94 8.74 -10.35
CA LEU A 79 2.56 7.39 -9.93
C LEU A 79 3.56 6.39 -10.51
N ASN A 80 4.16 5.59 -9.62
CA ASN A 80 5.03 4.46 -9.98
C ASN A 80 4.44 3.19 -9.39
N CYS A 81 4.37 2.10 -10.18
CA CYS A 81 3.96 0.79 -9.68
C CYS A 81 5.04 -0.25 -9.96
N TYR A 82 5.20 -1.20 -9.04
CA TYR A 82 6.25 -2.20 -9.05
C TYR A 82 5.67 -3.61 -8.86
N GLN A 83 6.18 -4.57 -9.61
CA GLN A 83 5.94 -5.99 -9.41
C GLN A 83 7.25 -6.68 -9.09
N GLY A 84 7.35 -7.32 -7.91
CA GLY A 84 8.58 -7.95 -7.49
C GLY A 84 9.82 -7.02 -7.50
N GLY A 85 9.62 -5.73 -7.26
CA GLY A 85 10.68 -4.71 -7.27
C GLY A 85 10.99 -4.14 -8.67
N VAL A 86 10.36 -4.64 -9.74
CA VAL A 86 10.52 -4.12 -11.11
C VAL A 86 9.48 -3.03 -11.38
N LEU A 87 9.90 -1.88 -11.89
CA LEU A 87 9.00 -0.80 -12.30
C LEU A 87 8.20 -1.24 -13.52
N VAL A 88 6.88 -1.38 -13.37
CA VAL A 88 5.97 -1.80 -14.43
C VAL A 88 5.08 -0.68 -14.95
N TYR A 89 4.93 0.41 -14.20
CA TYR A 89 4.14 1.57 -14.57
C TYR A 89 4.76 2.85 -14.02
N THR A 90 4.79 3.90 -14.82
CA THR A 90 5.11 5.27 -14.40
C THR A 90 4.31 6.26 -15.22
N HIS A 91 3.71 7.23 -14.57
CA HIS A 91 3.00 8.33 -15.20
C HIS A 91 3.02 9.56 -14.29
N SER A 92 3.01 10.77 -14.89
CA SER A 92 3.01 12.04 -14.14
C SER A 92 2.08 13.03 -14.79
N ALA A 93 1.32 13.76 -13.97
CA ALA A 93 0.42 14.82 -14.42
C ALA A 93 0.42 16.00 -13.44
N GLY A 94 0.14 17.20 -13.95
CA GLY A 94 -0.07 18.40 -13.12
C GLY A 94 -1.47 18.40 -12.52
N PHE A 95 -1.58 18.80 -11.25
CA PHE A 95 -2.83 18.90 -10.49
C PHE A 95 -3.11 20.34 -10.08
N TYR A 96 -3.26 21.20 -11.06
CA TYR A 96 -3.51 22.64 -10.87
C TYR A 96 -4.47 23.20 -11.93
N ALA A 97 -5.10 24.33 -11.63
CA ALA A 97 -5.98 25.01 -12.56
C ALA A 97 -5.21 25.43 -13.83
N GLY A 98 -5.77 25.12 -15.00
CA GLY A 98 -5.12 25.43 -16.28
C GLY A 98 -4.03 24.46 -16.72
N TYR A 99 -3.89 23.28 -16.06
CA TYR A 99 -3.05 22.22 -16.59
C TYR A 99 -3.53 21.82 -18.01
N PRO A 100 -2.64 21.84 -19.01
CA PRO A 100 -3.06 21.77 -20.42
C PRO A 100 -3.58 20.40 -20.85
N TRP A 101 -3.27 19.33 -20.06
CA TRP A 101 -3.65 17.95 -20.37
C TRP A 101 -4.45 17.30 -19.23
N PRO A 102 -5.69 17.80 -18.93
CA PRO A 102 -6.44 17.32 -17.75
C PRO A 102 -6.82 15.83 -17.83
N TRP A 103 -6.85 15.22 -19.02
CA TRP A 103 -7.08 13.78 -19.19
C TRP A 103 -5.93 12.92 -18.65
N GLU A 104 -4.72 13.45 -18.53
CA GLU A 104 -3.58 12.75 -17.92
C GLU A 104 -3.68 12.65 -16.39
N GLN A 105 -4.57 13.42 -15.76
CA GLN A 105 -4.88 13.30 -14.34
C GLN A 105 -5.65 12.01 -14.00
N THR A 106 -6.05 11.24 -15.01
CA THR A 106 -6.64 9.90 -14.88
C THR A 106 -5.59 8.86 -15.21
N TYR A 107 -5.21 8.10 -14.21
CA TYR A 107 -4.20 7.04 -14.31
C TYR A 107 -4.89 5.71 -14.56
N THR A 108 -4.68 5.10 -15.72
CA THR A 108 -5.12 3.73 -15.97
C THR A 108 -4.04 2.77 -15.47
N LEU A 109 -4.36 1.92 -14.50
CA LEU A 109 -3.44 1.01 -13.81
C LEU A 109 -3.02 -0.17 -14.71
N ARG A 110 -2.41 0.15 -15.84
CA ARG A 110 -1.86 -0.81 -16.81
C ARG A 110 -0.83 -0.15 -17.70
N SER A 111 0.10 -0.94 -18.24
CA SER A 111 1.07 -0.50 -19.25
C SER A 111 1.53 -1.70 -20.09
N GLY A 112 2.31 -1.45 -21.13
CA GLY A 112 2.96 -2.51 -21.90
C GLY A 112 3.99 -3.33 -21.10
N GLY A 113 4.54 -2.76 -20.01
CA GLY A 113 5.44 -3.45 -19.09
C GLY A 113 4.74 -4.15 -17.92
N TRP A 114 3.44 -3.97 -17.78
CA TRP A 114 2.61 -4.57 -16.73
C TRP A 114 1.66 -5.58 -17.36
N ALA A 115 2.03 -6.85 -17.33
CA ALA A 115 1.30 -7.94 -18.01
C ALA A 115 0.06 -8.43 -17.26
N GLY A 116 -0.36 -7.74 -16.19
CA GLY A 116 -1.46 -8.12 -15.28
C GLY A 116 -0.94 -8.47 -13.90
N GLY A 117 -1.87 -8.78 -12.99
CA GLY A 117 -1.56 -9.15 -11.62
C GLY A 117 -1.30 -7.97 -10.68
N ALA A 118 -1.19 -8.31 -9.40
CA ALA A 118 -1.02 -7.33 -8.33
C ALA A 118 0.29 -6.55 -8.43
N ALA A 119 0.28 -5.30 -7.95
CA ALA A 119 1.46 -4.44 -7.88
C ALA A 119 1.41 -3.50 -6.67
N ASP A 120 2.58 -3.12 -6.15
CA ASP A 120 2.70 -2.09 -5.13
C ASP A 120 2.99 -0.74 -5.79
N CYS A 121 2.15 0.24 -5.51
CA CYS A 121 2.21 1.55 -6.14
C CYS A 121 2.52 2.65 -5.12
N THR A 122 3.21 3.68 -5.59
CA THR A 122 3.49 4.91 -4.82
C THR A 122 3.15 6.11 -5.67
N ALA A 123 2.21 6.93 -5.18
CA ALA A 123 1.92 8.24 -5.72
C ALA A 123 2.73 9.28 -4.94
N GLU A 124 3.46 10.12 -5.64
CA GLU A 124 4.30 11.18 -5.10
C GLU A 124 3.72 12.53 -5.51
N LEU A 125 3.35 13.35 -4.51
CA LEU A 125 3.02 14.74 -4.73
C LEU A 125 4.30 15.57 -4.70
N TYR A 126 4.57 16.30 -5.77
CA TYR A 126 5.80 17.07 -5.91
C TYR A 126 5.59 18.35 -6.72
N TYR A 127 6.61 19.21 -6.74
CA TYR A 127 6.67 20.37 -7.62
C TYR A 127 8.12 20.67 -8.03
N TRP A 128 8.27 21.51 -9.03
CA TRP A 128 9.55 22.04 -9.48
C TRP A 128 9.80 23.43 -8.85
N ASP A 129 10.89 23.60 -8.09
CA ASP A 129 11.24 24.83 -7.38
C ASP A 129 12.08 25.83 -8.23
N GLY A 130 12.30 25.49 -9.50
CA GLY A 130 13.20 26.22 -10.41
C GLY A 130 14.59 25.62 -10.52
N ARG A 131 14.96 24.69 -9.63
CA ARG A 131 16.28 24.02 -9.60
C ARG A 131 16.20 22.50 -9.49
N LYS A 132 15.23 22.00 -8.71
CA LYS A 132 15.04 20.57 -8.44
C LYS A 132 13.57 20.24 -8.19
N PHE A 133 13.26 18.98 -8.26
CA PHE A 133 11.96 18.48 -7.81
C PHE A 133 11.95 18.37 -6.27
N ILE A 134 10.88 18.88 -5.65
CA ILE A 134 10.62 18.82 -4.22
C ILE A 134 9.43 17.94 -3.99
N THR A 135 9.63 16.83 -3.27
CA THR A 135 8.56 15.94 -2.82
C THR A 135 7.87 16.53 -1.60
N LEU A 136 6.57 16.69 -1.67
CA LEU A 136 5.73 17.19 -0.58
C LEU A 136 5.22 16.07 0.31
N THR A 137 4.72 15.01 -0.30
CA THR A 137 4.22 13.81 0.40
C THR A 137 4.12 12.63 -0.55
N THR A 138 3.99 11.44 -0.01
CA THR A 138 3.80 10.20 -0.76
C THR A 138 2.60 9.41 -0.23
N LEU A 139 1.95 8.65 -1.12
CA LEU A 139 0.85 7.73 -0.81
C LEU A 139 1.20 6.36 -1.40
N GLY A 140 1.41 5.37 -0.54
CA GLY A 140 1.56 3.98 -0.95
C GLY A 140 0.22 3.25 -0.98
N PHE A 141 -0.01 2.40 -1.99
CA PHE A 141 -1.19 1.55 -2.08
C PHE A 141 -0.90 0.28 -2.87
N HIS A 142 -1.71 -0.75 -2.64
CA HIS A 142 -1.63 -2.02 -3.36
C HIS A 142 -2.70 -2.06 -4.45
N VAL A 143 -2.33 -2.50 -5.64
CA VAL A 143 -3.24 -2.80 -6.75
C VAL A 143 -3.43 -4.31 -6.79
N TYR A 144 -4.67 -4.74 -6.78
CA TYR A 144 -5.04 -6.16 -6.83
C TYR A 144 -5.15 -6.65 -8.29
N ASP A 145 -5.15 -7.98 -8.44
CA ASP A 145 -5.36 -8.62 -9.72
C ASP A 145 -6.82 -8.52 -10.19
#